data_2bc248db4cf4cf38aa81043d72e6ebdf
#
_entry.id   2bc248db4cf4cf38aa81043d72e6ebdf
#
_cell.length_a   1.000
_cell.length_b   1.000
_cell.length_c   1.000
_cell.angle_alpha   90.00
_cell.angle_beta   90.00
_cell.angle_gamma   90.00
#
_symmetry.space_group_name_H-M   'P 1'
#
loop_
_entity.id
_entity.type
_entity.pdbx_description
1 polymer ?
#
loop_
_entity_poly.entity_id
_entity_poly.type
_entity_poly.pdbx_seq_one_letter_code
_entity_poly.pdbx_strand_id
1 'polypeptide(L)'
;MDLGFKIKKINDMIEKGINHRLQEQDLTFSQHHVLVYLKHQENQTARLKELEKHFNVAQPTMAGIVVRLESKGLIRSSVLPEDRRVKVVTLTESGSQLLHESFLSMKKGEQLLVSNLNEQEKEELGRLLDILYSTIQEQISVQGDDSGKENLC
;
A
#
# COMPACT_ATOMS: atom_id res chain seq x y z
N MET A 1 6.68 30.26 0.10
CA MET A 1 6.42 28.96 0.72
C MET A 1 7.51 28.00 0.29
N ASP A 2 8.14 27.38 1.26
CA ASP A 2 9.20 26.39 1.04
C ASP A 2 8.67 25.18 0.25
N LEU A 3 9.50 24.63 -0.65
CA LEU A 3 9.15 23.52 -1.53
C LEU A 3 8.77 22.26 -0.73
N GLY A 4 9.54 21.92 0.30
CA GLY A 4 9.26 20.79 1.17
C GLY A 4 7.90 20.91 1.89
N PHE A 5 7.55 22.11 2.33
CA PHE A 5 6.26 22.37 2.95
C PHE A 5 5.09 22.22 1.94
N LYS A 6 5.28 22.64 0.68
CA LYS A 6 4.29 22.43 -0.38
C LYS A 6 4.06 20.94 -0.66
N ILE A 7 5.16 20.20 -0.81
CA ILE A 7 5.10 18.74 -1.04
C ILE A 7 4.36 18.07 0.12
N LYS A 8 4.72 18.40 1.36
CA LYS A 8 4.04 17.86 2.54
C LYS A 8 2.54 18.17 2.53
N LYS A 9 2.15 19.41 2.29
CA LYS A 9 0.73 19.79 2.23
C LYS A 9 -0.04 19.04 1.15
N ILE A 10 0.55 18.91 -0.03
CA ILE A 10 -0.05 18.16 -1.15
C ILE A 10 -0.24 16.70 -0.73
N ASN A 11 0.80 16.07 -0.15
CA ASN A 11 0.71 14.70 0.33
C ASN A 11 -0.41 14.51 1.37
N ASP A 12 -0.48 15.39 2.38
CA ASP A 12 -1.52 15.33 3.42
C ASP A 12 -2.95 15.41 2.82
N MET A 13 -3.12 16.22 1.77
CA MET A 13 -4.41 16.33 1.07
C MET A 13 -4.74 15.09 0.24
N ILE A 14 -3.75 14.51 -0.44
CA ILE A 14 -3.89 13.25 -1.19
C ILE A 14 -4.26 12.11 -0.26
N GLU A 15 -3.53 11.94 0.86
CA GLU A 15 -3.82 10.91 1.87
C GLU A 15 -5.23 11.06 2.44
N LYS A 16 -5.66 12.27 2.75
CA LYS A 16 -7.02 12.54 3.22
C LYS A 16 -8.08 12.11 2.20
N GLY A 17 -7.84 12.39 0.91
CA GLY A 17 -8.73 11.95 -0.17
C GLY A 17 -8.77 10.44 -0.35
N ILE A 18 -7.63 9.75 -0.23
CA ILE A 18 -7.55 8.28 -0.28
C ILE A 18 -8.30 7.67 0.90
N ASN A 19 -8.04 8.13 2.12
CA ASN A 19 -8.71 7.63 3.31
C ASN A 19 -10.22 7.81 3.25
N HIS A 20 -10.72 8.93 2.74
CA HIS A 20 -12.16 9.15 2.55
C HIS A 20 -12.76 8.11 1.59
N ARG A 21 -12.12 7.87 0.45
CA ARG A 21 -12.58 6.86 -0.52
C ARG A 21 -12.56 5.44 0.04
N LEU A 22 -11.55 5.09 0.84
CA LEU A 22 -11.49 3.80 1.50
C LEU A 22 -12.58 3.64 2.55
N GLN A 23 -12.92 4.70 3.28
CA GLN A 23 -14.04 4.70 4.23
C GLN A 23 -15.39 4.46 3.54
N GLU A 24 -15.60 5.00 2.35
CA GLU A 24 -16.80 4.72 1.55
C GLU A 24 -16.95 3.23 1.20
N GLN A 25 -15.83 2.51 1.12
CA GLN A 25 -15.77 1.06 0.90
C GLN A 25 -15.68 0.26 2.21
N ASP A 26 -15.82 0.90 3.37
CA ASP A 26 -15.63 0.29 4.68
C ASP A 26 -14.28 -0.41 4.85
N LEU A 27 -13.21 0.20 4.33
CA LEU A 27 -11.84 -0.29 4.43
C LEU A 27 -10.95 0.70 5.17
N THR A 28 -10.00 0.16 5.94
CA THR A 28 -8.82 0.90 6.39
C THR A 28 -7.71 0.80 5.33
N PHE A 29 -6.74 1.70 5.39
CA PHE A 29 -5.55 1.67 4.53
C PHE A 29 -4.79 0.33 4.64
N SER A 30 -4.59 -0.17 5.86
CA SER A 30 -3.92 -1.47 6.08
C SER A 30 -4.71 -2.65 5.48
N GLN A 31 -6.03 -2.65 5.62
CA GLN A 31 -6.89 -3.68 5.02
C GLN A 31 -6.79 -3.66 3.49
N HIS A 32 -6.88 -2.49 2.88
CA HIS A 32 -6.74 -2.32 1.44
C HIS A 32 -5.37 -2.82 0.95
N HIS A 33 -4.28 -2.47 1.65
CA HIS A 33 -2.94 -2.92 1.29
C HIS A 33 -2.77 -4.43 1.36
N VAL A 34 -3.37 -5.11 2.34
CA VAL A 34 -3.35 -6.58 2.40
C VAL A 34 -4.05 -7.18 1.18
N LEU A 35 -5.20 -6.64 0.76
CA LEU A 35 -5.89 -7.09 -0.45
C LEU A 35 -5.04 -6.88 -1.71
N VAL A 36 -4.40 -5.70 -1.84
CA VAL A 36 -3.50 -5.40 -2.96
C VAL A 36 -2.31 -6.37 -2.99
N TYR A 37 -1.70 -6.65 -1.85
CA TYR A 37 -0.61 -7.62 -1.76
C TYR A 37 -1.04 -8.99 -2.26
N LEU A 38 -2.17 -9.52 -1.76
CA LEU A 38 -2.71 -10.82 -2.18
C LEU A 38 -3.00 -10.87 -3.68
N LYS A 39 -3.52 -9.78 -4.25
CA LYS A 39 -3.81 -9.68 -5.68
C LYS A 39 -2.60 -9.96 -6.57
N HIS A 40 -1.41 -9.59 -6.10
CA HIS A 40 -0.14 -9.76 -6.84
C HIS A 40 0.59 -11.06 -6.51
N GLN A 41 0.09 -11.88 -5.58
CA GLN A 41 0.69 -13.16 -5.27
C GLN A 41 0.20 -14.27 -6.21
N GLU A 42 0.99 -15.33 -6.35
CA GLU A 42 0.60 -16.52 -7.07
C GLU A 42 -0.70 -17.11 -6.48
N ASN A 43 -1.65 -17.44 -7.34
CA ASN A 43 -3.00 -17.87 -6.96
C ASN A 43 -3.72 -16.93 -5.98
N GLN A 44 -3.30 -15.67 -5.90
CA GLN A 44 -3.84 -14.66 -4.99
C GLN A 44 -3.84 -15.11 -3.52
N THR A 45 -2.82 -15.88 -3.14
CA THR A 45 -2.68 -16.53 -1.84
C THR A 45 -1.32 -16.21 -1.22
N ALA A 46 -1.29 -16.00 0.09
CA ALA A 46 -0.08 -15.83 0.88
C ALA A 46 -0.19 -16.54 2.21
N ARG A 47 0.95 -16.93 2.77
CA ARG A 47 1.01 -17.42 4.16
C ARG A 47 0.84 -16.25 5.14
N LEU A 48 0.19 -16.49 6.26
CA LEU A 48 0.01 -15.46 7.28
C LEU A 48 1.34 -14.84 7.73
N LYS A 49 2.38 -15.67 7.90
CA LYS A 49 3.74 -15.21 8.25
C LYS A 49 4.40 -14.35 7.18
N GLU A 50 4.10 -14.55 5.91
CA GLU A 50 4.58 -13.70 4.81
C GLU A 50 3.96 -12.31 4.89
N LEU A 51 2.66 -12.23 5.23
CA LEU A 51 1.97 -10.96 5.46
C LEU A 51 2.56 -10.23 6.68
N GLU A 52 2.77 -10.92 7.81
CA GLU A 52 3.39 -10.33 9.01
C GLU A 52 4.76 -9.72 8.69
N LYS A 53 5.59 -10.45 7.96
CA LYS A 53 6.93 -10.01 7.57
C LYS A 53 6.88 -8.84 6.58
N HIS A 54 6.06 -8.94 5.53
CA HIS A 54 5.97 -7.91 4.50
C HIS A 54 5.50 -6.57 5.07
N PHE A 55 4.49 -6.60 5.94
CA PHE A 55 3.92 -5.41 6.56
C PHE A 55 4.65 -4.98 7.85
N ASN A 56 5.64 -5.76 8.29
CA ASN A 56 6.39 -5.51 9.52
C ASN A 56 5.47 -5.27 10.73
N VAL A 57 4.49 -6.14 10.92
CA VAL A 57 3.53 -6.09 12.02
C VAL A 57 3.56 -7.38 12.83
N ALA A 58 3.21 -7.29 14.13
CA ALA A 58 3.09 -8.45 15.00
C ALA A 58 1.92 -9.35 14.58
N GLN A 59 2.03 -10.65 14.89
CA GLN A 59 1.00 -11.65 14.60
C GLN A 59 -0.41 -11.23 15.03
N PRO A 60 -0.65 -10.71 16.25
CA PRO A 60 -1.99 -10.31 16.67
C PRO A 60 -2.59 -9.20 15.80
N THR A 61 -1.76 -8.26 15.33
CA THR A 61 -2.18 -7.18 14.44
C THR A 61 -2.62 -7.72 13.09
N MET A 62 -1.81 -8.57 12.47
CA MET A 62 -2.15 -9.17 11.18
C MET A 62 -3.36 -10.10 11.31
N ALA A 63 -3.44 -10.90 12.35
CA ALA A 63 -4.61 -11.75 12.63
C ALA A 63 -5.89 -10.91 12.74
N GLY A 64 -5.85 -9.76 13.41
CA GLY A 64 -6.99 -8.85 13.51
C GLY A 64 -7.43 -8.27 12.16
N ILE A 65 -6.48 -7.94 11.28
CA ILE A 65 -6.78 -7.47 9.91
C ILE A 65 -7.45 -8.59 9.11
N VAL A 66 -6.87 -9.79 9.16
CA VAL A 66 -7.38 -10.98 8.44
C VAL A 66 -8.80 -11.31 8.88
N VAL A 67 -9.08 -11.37 10.19
CA VAL A 67 -10.42 -11.63 10.73
C VAL A 67 -11.44 -10.62 10.22
N ARG A 68 -11.11 -9.33 10.19
CA ARG A 68 -12.01 -8.29 9.69
C ARG A 68 -12.25 -8.40 8.19
N LEU A 69 -11.23 -8.67 7.40
CA LEU A 69 -11.38 -8.86 5.96
C LEU A 69 -12.17 -10.13 5.62
N GLU A 70 -11.97 -11.21 6.39
CA GLU A 70 -12.73 -12.45 6.23
C GLU A 70 -14.19 -12.26 6.61
N SER A 71 -14.49 -11.52 7.69
CA SER A 71 -15.88 -11.19 8.07
C SER A 71 -16.62 -10.40 7.00
N LYS A 72 -15.91 -9.64 6.17
CA LYS A 72 -16.44 -8.92 5.01
C LYS A 72 -16.52 -9.78 3.74
N GLY A 73 -16.07 -11.02 3.79
CA GLY A 73 -16.04 -11.93 2.63
C GLY A 73 -15.01 -11.57 1.56
N LEU A 74 -14.03 -10.71 1.88
CA LEU A 74 -13.03 -10.23 0.92
C LEU A 74 -11.83 -11.15 0.80
N ILE A 75 -11.58 -11.97 1.81
CA ILE A 75 -10.56 -13.01 1.85
C ILE A 75 -11.14 -14.28 2.48
N ARG A 76 -10.40 -15.36 2.33
CA ARG A 76 -10.69 -16.64 2.97
C ARG A 76 -9.42 -17.20 3.60
N SER A 77 -9.50 -17.60 4.86
CA SER A 77 -8.42 -18.30 5.57
C SER A 77 -8.58 -19.82 5.42
N SER A 78 -7.46 -20.50 5.29
CA SER A 78 -7.38 -21.96 5.29
C SER A 78 -6.03 -22.40 5.87
N VAL A 79 -5.78 -23.72 5.87
CA VAL A 79 -4.48 -24.28 6.25
C VAL A 79 -3.92 -25.06 5.08
N LEU A 80 -2.59 -25.19 5.01
CA LEU A 80 -1.97 -26.04 3.98
C LEU A 80 -2.34 -27.50 4.22
N PRO A 81 -2.73 -28.26 3.19
CA PRO A 81 -3.06 -29.67 3.31
C PRO A 81 -1.90 -30.51 3.85
N GLU A 82 -0.67 -30.18 3.46
CA GLU A 82 0.58 -30.84 3.86
C GLU A 82 1.08 -30.45 5.25
N ASP A 83 0.72 -29.27 5.76
CA ASP A 83 1.03 -28.83 7.12
C ASP A 83 -0.07 -27.93 7.68
N ARG A 84 -0.95 -28.48 8.49
CA ARG A 84 -2.10 -27.79 9.09
C ARG A 84 -1.73 -26.67 10.07
N ARG A 85 -0.46 -26.54 10.45
CA ARG A 85 0.02 -25.44 11.28
C ARG A 85 0.25 -24.17 10.48
N VAL A 86 0.35 -24.29 9.15
CA VAL A 86 0.57 -23.16 8.25
C VAL A 86 -0.77 -22.60 7.82
N LYS A 87 -1.07 -21.39 8.27
CA LYS A 87 -2.25 -20.62 7.84
C LYS A 87 -1.95 -19.91 6.54
N VAL A 88 -2.91 -19.97 5.60
CA VAL A 88 -2.88 -19.28 4.33
C VAL A 88 -4.13 -18.43 4.16
N VAL A 89 -3.97 -17.33 3.45
CA VAL A 89 -5.02 -16.34 3.18
C VAL A 89 -5.14 -16.17 1.68
N THR A 90 -6.35 -16.29 1.16
CA THR A 90 -6.64 -16.20 -0.28
C THR A 90 -7.63 -15.07 -0.53
N LEU A 91 -7.37 -14.23 -1.54
CA LEU A 91 -8.30 -13.21 -2.00
C LEU A 91 -9.54 -13.88 -2.62
N THR A 92 -10.72 -13.40 -2.26
CA THR A 92 -11.98 -13.86 -2.88
C THR A 92 -12.30 -13.07 -4.15
N GLU A 93 -13.27 -13.56 -4.92
CA GLU A 93 -13.81 -12.81 -6.05
C GLU A 93 -14.36 -11.44 -5.63
N SER A 94 -15.10 -11.39 -4.51
CA SER A 94 -15.58 -10.13 -3.94
C SER A 94 -14.43 -9.19 -3.56
N GLY A 95 -13.35 -9.70 -2.99
CA GLY A 95 -12.15 -8.91 -2.70
C GLY A 95 -11.48 -8.38 -3.95
N SER A 96 -11.39 -9.20 -5.00
CA SER A 96 -10.83 -8.79 -6.30
C SER A 96 -11.68 -7.71 -6.97
N GLN A 97 -13.00 -7.83 -6.93
CA GLN A 97 -13.92 -6.84 -7.48
C GLN A 97 -13.83 -5.51 -6.71
N LEU A 98 -13.79 -5.54 -5.38
CA LEU A 98 -13.63 -4.34 -4.55
C LEU A 98 -12.33 -3.60 -4.87
N LEU A 99 -11.22 -4.34 -5.08
CA LEU A 99 -9.95 -3.75 -5.51
C LEU A 99 -10.05 -3.07 -6.87
N HIS A 100 -10.77 -3.68 -7.81
CA HIS A 100 -10.98 -3.07 -9.12
C HIS A 100 -11.75 -1.75 -9.03
N GLU A 101 -12.80 -1.70 -8.24
CA GLU A 101 -13.59 -0.47 -7.97
C GLU A 101 -12.74 0.60 -7.27
N SER A 102 -11.93 0.20 -6.27
CA SER A 102 -10.96 1.07 -5.61
C SER A 102 -9.97 1.68 -6.60
N PHE A 103 -9.41 0.87 -7.48
CA PHE A 103 -8.47 1.33 -8.50
C PHE A 103 -9.10 2.37 -9.42
N LEU A 104 -10.32 2.15 -9.91
CA LEU A 104 -11.03 3.10 -10.76
C LEU A 104 -11.30 4.42 -10.02
N SER A 105 -11.68 4.36 -8.76
CA SER A 105 -11.90 5.53 -7.91
C SER A 105 -10.61 6.34 -7.68
N MET A 106 -9.50 5.65 -7.41
CA MET A 106 -8.19 6.29 -7.24
C MET A 106 -7.70 6.94 -8.53
N LYS A 107 -7.87 6.29 -9.68
CA LYS A 107 -7.52 6.84 -10.99
C LYS A 107 -8.30 8.11 -11.31
N LYS A 108 -9.59 8.15 -11.01
CA LYS A 108 -10.39 9.39 -11.14
C LYS A 108 -9.85 10.50 -10.24
N GLY A 109 -9.48 10.18 -9.00
CA GLY A 109 -8.88 11.13 -8.07
C GLY A 109 -7.56 11.71 -8.60
N GLU A 110 -6.69 10.88 -9.17
CA GLU A 110 -5.43 11.28 -9.79
C GLU A 110 -5.68 12.22 -10.98
N GLN A 111 -6.62 11.90 -11.86
CA GLN A 111 -6.99 12.76 -12.98
C GLN A 111 -7.47 14.15 -12.50
N LEU A 112 -8.21 14.22 -11.40
CA LEU A 112 -8.65 15.48 -10.82
C LEU A 112 -7.49 16.31 -10.26
N LEU A 113 -6.48 15.67 -9.67
CA LEU A 113 -5.29 16.37 -9.13
C LEU A 113 -4.56 17.18 -10.19
N VAL A 114 -4.49 16.67 -11.40
CA VAL A 114 -3.75 17.27 -12.51
C VAL A 114 -4.67 17.91 -13.56
N SER A 115 -5.97 18.06 -13.25
CA SER A 115 -6.98 18.54 -14.23
C SER A 115 -6.74 19.97 -14.73
N ASN A 116 -6.08 20.80 -13.93
CA ASN A 116 -5.75 22.17 -14.29
C ASN A 116 -4.40 22.32 -15.02
N LEU A 117 -3.69 21.20 -15.26
CA LEU A 117 -2.45 21.18 -16.00
C LEU A 117 -2.71 20.78 -17.46
N ASN A 118 -2.04 21.43 -18.40
CA ASN A 118 -2.00 20.95 -19.77
C ASN A 118 -1.07 19.74 -19.91
N GLU A 119 -1.05 19.06 -21.06
CA GLU A 119 -0.29 17.83 -21.25
C GLU A 119 1.22 18.02 -21.08
N GLN A 120 1.77 19.14 -21.55
CA GLN A 120 3.20 19.45 -21.37
C GLN A 120 3.57 19.66 -19.89
N GLU A 121 2.70 20.34 -19.15
CA GLU A 121 2.88 20.54 -17.70
C GLU A 121 2.76 19.24 -16.92
N LYS A 122 1.90 18.31 -17.33
CA LYS A 122 1.80 16.95 -16.72
C LYS A 122 3.07 16.14 -16.98
N GLU A 123 3.59 16.14 -18.21
CA GLU A 123 4.83 15.46 -18.56
C GLU A 123 6.01 16.04 -17.77
N GLU A 124 6.13 17.36 -17.69
CA GLU A 124 7.19 18.02 -16.96
C GLU A 124 7.11 17.77 -15.45
N LEU A 125 5.89 17.79 -14.87
CA LEU A 125 5.66 17.45 -13.48
C LEU A 125 6.09 16.01 -13.18
N GLY A 126 5.72 15.06 -14.04
CA GLY A 126 6.15 13.65 -13.92
C GLY A 126 7.66 13.53 -13.92
N ARG A 127 8.33 14.14 -14.89
CA ARG A 127 9.80 14.15 -14.99
C ARG A 127 10.48 14.73 -13.74
N LEU A 128 9.96 15.85 -13.22
CA LEU A 128 10.51 16.48 -12.03
C LEU A 128 10.30 15.62 -10.76
N LEU A 129 9.15 14.97 -10.64
CA LEU A 129 8.87 14.05 -9.54
C LEU A 129 9.79 12.83 -9.57
N ASP A 130 10.08 12.27 -10.75
CA ASP A 130 11.02 11.15 -10.91
C ASP A 130 12.44 11.53 -10.45
N ILE A 131 12.91 12.72 -10.79
CA ILE A 131 14.21 13.23 -10.33
C ILE A 131 14.22 13.36 -8.80
N LEU A 132 13.19 13.96 -8.21
CA LEU A 132 13.10 14.10 -6.74
C LEU A 132 13.05 12.75 -6.05
N TYR A 133 12.27 11.81 -6.57
CA TYR A 133 12.15 10.46 -6.02
C TYR A 133 13.50 9.73 -6.02
N SER A 134 14.20 9.73 -7.15
CA SER A 134 15.52 9.10 -7.27
C SER A 134 16.54 9.73 -6.33
N THR A 135 16.57 11.07 -6.24
CA THR A 135 17.47 11.80 -5.34
C THR A 135 17.25 11.41 -3.87
N ILE A 136 16.00 11.33 -3.45
CA ILE A 136 15.65 10.97 -2.06
C ILE A 136 16.02 9.50 -1.79
N GLN A 137 15.77 8.59 -2.73
CA GLN A 137 16.16 7.18 -2.57
C GLN A 137 17.68 7.01 -2.41
N GLU A 138 18.49 7.71 -3.19
CA GLU A 138 19.95 7.68 -3.07
C GLU A 138 20.41 8.18 -1.70
N GLN A 139 19.84 9.28 -1.21
CA GLN A 139 20.18 9.84 0.11
C GLN A 139 19.82 8.90 1.26
N ILE A 140 18.67 8.24 1.21
CA ILE A 140 18.25 7.26 2.24
C ILE A 140 19.16 6.03 2.21
N SER A 141 19.55 5.55 1.03
CA SER A 141 20.45 4.39 0.87
C SER A 141 21.84 4.66 1.46
N VAL A 142 22.37 5.87 1.27
CA VAL A 142 23.67 6.29 1.84
C VAL A 142 23.59 6.39 3.37
N GLN A 143 22.51 6.89 3.94
CA GLN A 143 22.34 7.00 5.40
C GLN A 143 22.13 5.65 6.09
N GLY A 144 21.53 4.67 5.39
CA GLY A 144 21.33 3.30 5.90
C GLY A 144 22.64 2.51 6.01
N ASP A 145 23.65 2.81 5.21
CA ASP A 145 24.95 2.14 5.22
C ASP A 145 25.91 2.70 6.31
N ASP A 146 25.70 3.94 6.73
CA ASP A 146 26.54 4.61 7.74
C ASP A 146 26.15 4.25 9.20
N SER A 147 24.90 3.82 9.43
CA SER A 147 24.43 3.38 10.75
C SER A 147 24.95 2.00 11.18
N GLY A 148 25.62 1.26 10.29
CA GLY A 148 26.25 -0.05 10.55
C GLY A 148 27.69 0.00 11.04
N LYS A 149 28.36 1.16 11.07
CA LYS A 149 29.80 1.28 11.36
C LYS A 149 30.17 1.87 12.72
N GLU A 150 29.25 2.29 13.54
CA GLU A 150 29.53 2.91 14.85
C GLU A 150 29.41 2.00 16.10
N ASN A 151 29.37 0.69 15.95
CA ASN A 151 29.40 -0.22 17.11
C ASN A 151 30.52 -1.27 17.01
N LEU A 152 31.78 -0.81 16.92
CA LEU A 152 32.95 -1.63 17.19
C LEU A 152 34.12 -0.74 17.65
N CYS A 153 34.05 -0.29 18.90
CA CYS A 153 35.21 0.04 19.76
C CYS A 153 34.82 -0.12 21.21
#